data_b96b528454d524617847b3deff3578d2
#
_entry.id   b96b528454d524617847b3deff3578d2
#
_cell.length_a   1.000
_cell.length_b   1.000
_cell.length_c   1.000
_cell.angle_alpha   90.00
_cell.angle_beta   90.00
_cell.angle_gamma   90.00
#
_symmetry.space_group_name_H-M   'P 1'
#
loop_
_entity.id
_entity.type
_entity.pdbx_description
1 polymer ?
#
loop_
_entity_poly.entity_id
_entity_poly.type
_entity_poly.pdbx_seq_one_letter_code
_entity_poly.pdbx_strand_id
1 'polypeptide(L)' 'MARKKSTNAIDAEIIKVKAAMSNLQERYDKLAEKLKELQKLKRKQEADAIMEAYLKSGKSFDELMTFLKP' A
#
# COMPACT_ATOMS: atom_id res chain seq x y z
N MET A 1 -35.00 22.35 -28.83
CA MET A 1 -35.25 22.49 -27.40
C MET A 1 -34.55 21.33 -26.66
N ALA A 2 -33.63 21.63 -25.77
CA ALA A 2 -32.96 20.58 -25.03
C ALA A 2 -33.95 19.89 -24.09
N ARG A 3 -34.08 18.58 -24.23
CA ARG A 3 -34.90 17.81 -23.31
C ARG A 3 -34.18 17.62 -22.00
N LYS A 4 -34.86 17.89 -20.91
CA LYS A 4 -34.37 17.50 -19.60
C LYS A 4 -34.39 15.98 -19.52
N LYS A 5 -33.34 15.39 -18.97
CA LYS A 5 -33.32 13.95 -18.69
C LYS A 5 -34.46 13.62 -17.74
N SER A 6 -35.13 12.51 -17.97
CA SER A 6 -36.14 12.02 -17.05
C SER A 6 -35.50 11.63 -15.73
N THR A 7 -36.27 11.63 -14.65
CA THR A 7 -35.81 11.17 -13.35
C THR A 7 -35.23 9.76 -13.43
N ASN A 8 -35.88 8.88 -14.22
CA ASN A 8 -35.40 7.51 -14.39
C ASN A 8 -34.03 7.44 -15.07
N ALA A 9 -33.80 8.31 -16.07
CA ALA A 9 -32.51 8.37 -16.74
C ALA A 9 -31.40 8.89 -15.82
N ILE A 10 -31.72 9.87 -15.00
CA ILE A 10 -30.77 10.40 -14.01
C ILE A 10 -30.47 9.34 -12.94
N ASP A 11 -31.47 8.63 -12.46
CA ASP A 11 -31.30 7.55 -11.48
C ASP A 11 -30.41 6.44 -12.05
N ALA A 12 -30.61 6.08 -13.31
CA ALA A 12 -29.78 5.08 -13.96
C ALA A 12 -28.31 5.54 -14.07
N GLU A 13 -28.08 6.82 -14.36
CA GLU A 13 -26.72 7.37 -14.38
C GLU A 13 -26.08 7.36 -12.99
N ILE A 14 -26.86 7.68 -11.95
CA ILE A 14 -26.37 7.64 -10.56
C ILE A 14 -25.93 6.23 -10.21
N ILE A 15 -26.73 5.23 -10.55
CA ILE A 15 -26.39 3.83 -10.28
C ILE A 15 -25.08 3.43 -10.99
N LYS A 16 -24.92 3.83 -12.24
CA LYS A 16 -23.69 3.56 -13.00
C LYS A 16 -22.47 4.20 -12.36
N VAL A 17 -22.60 5.46 -11.96
CA VAL A 17 -21.50 6.19 -11.35
C VAL A 17 -21.14 5.56 -10.00
N LYS A 18 -22.13 5.20 -9.21
CA LYS A 18 -21.87 4.53 -7.92
C LYS A 18 -21.16 3.19 -8.10
N ALA A 19 -21.57 2.41 -9.10
CA ALA A 19 -20.92 1.14 -9.41
C ALA A 19 -19.45 1.35 -9.83
N ALA A 20 -19.20 2.36 -10.66
CA ALA A 20 -17.85 2.71 -11.09
C ALA A 20 -16.99 3.15 -9.89
N MET A 21 -17.54 3.94 -8.99
CA MET A 21 -16.84 4.36 -7.77
C MET A 21 -16.51 3.18 -6.88
N SER A 22 -17.44 2.24 -6.73
CA SER A 22 -17.21 1.03 -5.95
C SER A 22 -16.06 0.20 -6.54
N ASN A 23 -16.03 0.04 -7.85
CA ASN A 23 -14.95 -0.67 -8.54
C ASN A 23 -13.60 0.02 -8.35
N LEU A 24 -13.58 1.34 -8.43
CA LEU A 24 -12.36 2.12 -8.20
C LEU A 24 -11.88 1.99 -6.75
N GLN A 25 -12.81 1.97 -5.81
CA GLN A 25 -12.47 1.78 -4.40
C GLN A 25 -11.83 0.40 -4.18
N GLU A 26 -12.37 -0.64 -4.78
CA GLU A 26 -11.80 -1.98 -4.69
C GLU A 26 -10.38 -2.04 -5.25
N ARG A 27 -10.16 -1.39 -6.40
CA ARG A 27 -8.83 -1.33 -7.01
C ARG A 27 -7.85 -0.57 -6.11
N TYR A 28 -8.32 0.53 -5.54
CA TYR A 28 -7.52 1.31 -4.62
C TYR A 28 -7.12 0.46 -3.40
N ASP A 29 -8.07 -0.25 -2.82
CA ASP A 29 -7.82 -1.07 -1.64
C ASP A 29 -6.80 -2.18 -1.93
N LYS A 30 -6.91 -2.82 -3.09
CA LYS A 30 -5.95 -3.85 -3.51
C LYS A 30 -4.55 -3.29 -3.70
N LEU A 31 -4.46 -2.12 -4.31
CA LEU A 31 -3.18 -1.45 -4.51
C LEU A 31 -2.57 -1.00 -3.19
N ALA A 32 -3.39 -0.52 -2.27
CA ALA A 32 -2.92 -0.13 -0.93
C ALA A 32 -2.37 -1.33 -0.16
N GLU A 33 -3.02 -2.49 -0.26
CA GLU A 33 -2.52 -3.72 0.35
C GLU A 33 -1.21 -4.16 -0.28
N LYS A 34 -1.13 -4.11 -1.60
CA LYS A 34 0.08 -4.47 -2.32
C LYS A 34 1.25 -3.56 -1.92
N LEU A 35 0.97 -2.28 -1.76
CA LEU A 35 1.98 -1.33 -1.30
C LEU A 35 2.49 -1.69 0.09
N LYS A 36 1.59 -2.03 1.01
CA LYS A 36 1.98 -2.48 2.36
C LYS A 36 2.86 -3.70 2.32
N GLU A 37 2.51 -4.69 1.50
CA GLU A 37 3.30 -5.91 1.34
C GLU A 37 4.68 -5.62 0.80
N LEU A 38 4.78 -4.76 -0.20
CA LEU A 38 6.06 -4.38 -0.79
C LEU A 38 6.92 -3.60 0.21
N GLN A 39 6.32 -2.74 1.01
CA GLN A 39 7.03 -2.01 2.06
C GLN A 39 7.57 -2.95 3.13
N LYS A 40 6.80 -3.96 3.52
CA LYS A 40 7.26 -5.00 4.46
C LYS A 40 8.43 -5.79 3.89
N LEU A 41 8.32 -6.16 2.62
CA LEU A 41 9.37 -6.90 1.94
C LEU A 41 10.65 -6.08 1.86
N LYS A 42 10.53 -4.80 1.55
CA LYS A 42 11.66 -3.89 1.51
C LYS A 42 12.36 -3.79 2.86
N ARG A 43 11.57 -3.64 3.94
CA ARG A 43 12.12 -3.60 5.30
C ARG A 43 12.84 -4.89 5.67
N LYS A 44 12.29 -6.02 5.26
CA LYS A 44 12.92 -7.32 5.47
C LYS A 44 14.27 -7.40 4.76
N GLN A 45 14.32 -6.97 3.50
CA GLN A 45 15.56 -6.96 2.74
C GLN A 45 16.61 -6.06 3.38
N GLU A 46 16.19 -4.89 3.86
CA GLU A 46 17.10 -3.97 4.56
C GLU A 46 17.60 -4.57 5.86
N ALA A 47 16.73 -5.21 6.63
CA ALA A 47 17.12 -5.88 7.87
C ALA A 47 18.08 -7.04 7.59
N ASP A 48 17.83 -7.83 6.55
CA ASP A 48 18.70 -8.93 6.15
C ASP A 48 20.07 -8.40 5.73
N ALA A 49 20.11 -7.29 5.02
CA ALA A 49 21.37 -6.66 4.61
C ALA A 49 22.17 -6.16 5.81
N ILE A 50 21.51 -5.55 6.79
CA ILE A 50 22.14 -5.12 8.04
C ILE A 50 22.69 -6.31 8.81
N MET A 51 21.92 -7.38 8.92
CA MET A 51 22.34 -8.60 9.61
C MET A 51 23.54 -9.22 8.93
N GLU A 52 23.53 -9.27 7.60
CA GLU A 52 24.64 -9.81 6.83
C GLU A 52 25.91 -8.99 7.02
N ALA A 53 25.78 -7.68 7.00
CA ALA A 53 26.90 -6.78 7.28
C ALA A 53 27.45 -6.97 8.70
N TYR A 54 26.55 -7.15 9.66
CA TYR A 54 26.93 -7.42 11.06
C TYR A 54 27.72 -8.72 11.17
N LEU A 55 27.24 -9.79 10.54
CA LEU A 55 27.93 -11.08 10.58
C LEU A 55 29.30 -11.01 9.95
N LYS A 56 29.44 -10.26 8.84
CA LYS A 56 30.70 -10.07 8.16
C LYS A 56 31.69 -9.21 8.96
N SER A 57 31.17 -8.29 9.77
CA SER A 57 32.02 -7.39 10.57
C SER A 57 32.68 -8.09 11.76
N GLY A 58 32.17 -9.24 12.16
CA GLY A 58 32.66 -9.97 13.32
C GLY A 58 32.37 -9.31 14.68
N LYS A 59 31.55 -8.28 14.69
CA LYS A 59 31.17 -7.60 15.93
C LYS A 59 30.21 -8.44 16.75
N SER A 60 30.25 -8.28 18.07
CA SER A 60 29.36 -8.97 18.97
C SER A 60 27.95 -8.37 18.92
N PHE A 61 26.97 -9.14 19.39
CA PHE A 61 25.60 -8.65 19.52
C PHE A 61 25.51 -7.41 20.41
N ASP A 62 26.27 -7.38 21.50
CA ASP A 62 26.29 -6.24 22.42
C ASP A 62 26.82 -4.98 21.76
N GLU A 63 27.85 -5.11 20.93
CA GLU A 63 28.38 -3.99 20.16
C GLU A 63 27.35 -3.45 19.19
N LEU A 64 26.64 -4.35 18.50
CA LEU A 64 25.58 -3.96 17.57
C LEU A 64 24.46 -3.23 18.31
N MET A 65 24.01 -3.75 19.44
CA MET A 65 22.94 -3.13 20.21
C MET A 65 23.35 -1.76 20.73
N THR A 66 24.59 -1.58 21.14
CA THR A 66 25.14 -0.30 21.58
C THR A 66 25.10 0.71 20.42
N PHE A 67 25.47 0.28 19.23
CA PHE A 67 25.45 1.12 18.03
C PHE A 67 24.03 1.56 17.66
N LEU A 68 23.04 0.68 17.79
CA LEU A 68 21.66 0.93 17.41
C LEU A 68 20.87 1.74 18.45
N LYS A 69 21.31 1.75 19.68
CA LYS A 69 20.66 2.56 20.72
C LYS A 69 20.95 4.03 20.50
N PRO A 70 19.91 4.90 20.60
CA PRO A 70 20.09 6.34 20.49
C PRO A 70 20.85 6.91 21.66
#